data_32218b74c138bea033ef22d9e0bcd3d5
#
_entry.id   32218b74c138bea033ef22d9e0bcd3d5
#
_cell.length_a   1.000
_cell.length_b   1.000
_cell.length_c   1.000
_cell.angle_alpha   90.00
_cell.angle_beta   90.00
_cell.angle_gamma   90.00
#
_symmetry.space_group_name_H-M   'P 1'
#
loop_
_entity.id
_entity.type
_entity.pdbx_description
1 polymer ?
#
loop_
_entity_poly.entity_id
_entity_poly.type
_entity_poly.pdbx_seq_one_letter_code
_entity_poly.pdbx_strand_id
1 'polypeptide(L)'
;EKSEKISSYLNSKKINHNVLNAKQHEKEANIIAEAGKINAVTIATNMAGRGTDIKLGGNKDFIYDGKKENEEEVKKNEKKVKILGGLFIIGTERHESRRIDNQLRGRSGRQGDPGNTIFFISLQDELMRIFGGDSIDGMLQKLGLKENESIDHPWINKAMERAQKKVEARNFD
;
A
#
# COMPACT_ATOMS: atom_id res chain seq x y z
N GLU A 1 -10.22 -10.99 -8.02
CA GLU A 1 -9.63 -9.63 -8.03
C GLU A 1 -8.24 -9.61 -7.39
N LYS A 2 -7.46 -8.51 -7.56
CA LYS A 2 -6.04 -8.43 -7.10
C LYS A 2 -5.89 -8.73 -5.61
N SER A 3 -6.74 -8.17 -4.74
CA SER A 3 -6.69 -8.40 -3.29
C SER A 3 -6.90 -9.88 -2.90
N GLU A 4 -7.78 -10.59 -3.60
CA GLU A 4 -8.03 -12.00 -3.35
C GLU A 4 -6.87 -12.88 -3.80
N LYS A 5 -6.22 -12.54 -4.93
CA LYS A 5 -5.01 -13.23 -5.40
C LYS A 5 -3.86 -13.09 -4.42
N ILE A 6 -3.64 -11.86 -3.91
CA ILE A 6 -2.60 -11.60 -2.90
C ILE A 6 -2.92 -12.35 -1.62
N SER A 7 -4.18 -12.34 -1.16
CA SER A 7 -4.62 -13.09 0.02
C SER A 7 -4.38 -14.58 -0.13
N SER A 8 -4.76 -15.16 -1.26
CA SER A 8 -4.51 -16.58 -1.55
C SER A 8 -3.02 -16.91 -1.54
N TYR A 9 -2.18 -16.04 -2.10
CA TYR A 9 -0.74 -16.20 -2.08
C TYR A 9 -0.16 -16.15 -0.66
N LEU A 10 -0.57 -15.18 0.16
CA LEU A 10 -0.13 -15.08 1.56
C LEU A 10 -0.58 -16.29 2.39
N ASN A 11 -1.80 -16.79 2.15
CA ASN A 11 -2.28 -18.02 2.77
C ASN A 11 -1.40 -19.23 2.41
N SER A 12 -0.99 -19.36 1.14
CA SER A 12 -0.09 -20.44 0.71
C SER A 12 1.28 -20.36 1.40
N LYS A 13 1.71 -19.17 1.80
CA LYS A 13 2.95 -18.90 2.56
C LYS A 13 2.74 -18.95 4.08
N LYS A 14 1.54 -19.25 4.56
CA LYS A 14 1.16 -19.26 5.99
C LYS A 14 1.40 -17.92 6.68
N ILE A 15 1.21 -16.82 5.96
CA ILE A 15 1.32 -15.45 6.50
C ILE A 15 -0.07 -14.99 6.92
N ASN A 16 -0.26 -14.77 8.22
CA ASN A 16 -1.51 -14.24 8.75
C ASN A 16 -1.71 -12.81 8.24
N HIS A 17 -2.91 -12.51 7.75
CA HIS A 17 -3.24 -11.20 7.23
C HIS A 17 -4.74 -10.91 7.32
N ASN A 18 -5.07 -9.63 7.32
CA ASN A 18 -6.43 -9.14 7.22
C ASN A 18 -6.68 -8.59 5.81
N VAL A 19 -7.91 -8.73 5.31
CA VAL A 19 -8.33 -8.15 4.01
C VAL A 19 -9.39 -7.09 4.26
N LEU A 20 -9.10 -5.88 3.81
CA LEU A 20 -9.99 -4.73 3.90
C LEU A 20 -10.46 -4.34 2.50
N ASN A 21 -11.70 -4.66 2.18
CA ASN A 21 -12.33 -4.34 0.92
C ASN A 21 -13.78 -3.88 1.15
N ALA A 22 -14.43 -3.40 0.08
CA ALA A 22 -15.80 -2.88 0.14
C ALA A 22 -16.87 -3.86 0.68
N LYS A 23 -16.55 -5.15 0.77
CA LYS A 23 -17.47 -6.18 1.27
C LYS A 23 -17.46 -6.32 2.79
N GLN A 24 -16.56 -5.64 3.50
CA GLN A 24 -16.32 -5.84 4.94
C GLN A 24 -16.40 -4.55 5.77
N HIS A 25 -17.31 -3.65 5.42
CA HIS A 25 -17.48 -2.37 6.11
C HIS A 25 -17.70 -2.50 7.63
N GLU A 26 -18.43 -3.50 8.08
CA GLU A 26 -18.69 -3.70 9.52
C GLU A 26 -17.41 -4.04 10.32
N LYS A 27 -16.40 -4.64 9.68
CA LYS A 27 -15.12 -5.02 10.31
C LYS A 27 -14.00 -4.01 10.04
N GLU A 28 -14.28 -2.99 9.25
CA GLU A 28 -13.27 -2.02 8.80
C GLU A 28 -12.52 -1.37 9.97
N ALA A 29 -13.26 -0.89 10.97
CA ALA A 29 -12.68 -0.25 12.14
C ALA A 29 -11.76 -1.18 12.93
N ASN A 30 -12.14 -2.45 13.07
CA ASN A 30 -11.35 -3.48 13.74
C ASN A 30 -10.05 -3.74 13.00
N ILE A 31 -10.13 -3.95 11.68
CA ILE A 31 -8.97 -4.25 10.83
C ILE A 31 -7.98 -3.07 10.85
N ILE A 32 -8.49 -1.84 10.79
CA ILE A 32 -7.65 -0.65 10.84
C ILE A 32 -6.99 -0.48 12.22
N ALA A 33 -7.71 -0.74 13.29
CA ALA A 33 -7.17 -0.70 14.64
C ALA A 33 -6.02 -1.69 14.85
N GLU A 34 -6.06 -2.83 14.15
CA GLU A 34 -5.00 -3.84 14.20
C GLU A 34 -3.84 -3.58 13.23
N ALA A 35 -4.05 -2.81 12.17
CA ALA A 35 -3.07 -2.63 11.09
C ALA A 35 -1.73 -2.04 11.55
N GLY A 36 -1.71 -1.30 12.66
CA GLY A 36 -0.50 -0.73 13.26
C GLY A 36 0.23 -1.64 14.25
N LYS A 37 -0.27 -2.85 14.52
CA LYS A 37 0.37 -3.79 15.45
C LYS A 37 1.61 -4.44 14.84
N ILE A 38 2.47 -4.98 15.71
CA ILE A 38 3.66 -5.73 15.29
C ILE A 38 3.24 -6.94 14.46
N ASN A 39 3.92 -7.16 13.35
CA ASN A 39 3.67 -8.27 12.41
C ASN A 39 2.26 -8.27 11.79
N ALA A 40 1.48 -7.22 11.96
CA ALA A 40 0.20 -7.11 11.28
C ALA A 40 0.42 -6.91 9.78
N VAL A 41 -0.29 -7.69 8.99
CA VAL A 41 -0.33 -7.56 7.53
C VAL A 41 -1.77 -7.29 7.12
N THR A 42 -1.99 -6.19 6.42
CA THR A 42 -3.33 -5.80 5.95
C THR A 42 -3.30 -5.58 4.45
N ILE A 43 -4.14 -6.30 3.72
CA ILE A 43 -4.39 -6.08 2.31
C ILE A 43 -5.58 -5.13 2.22
N ALA A 44 -5.41 -3.97 1.60
CA ALA A 44 -6.48 -3.00 1.46
C ALA A 44 -6.63 -2.54 0.02
N THR A 45 -7.85 -2.24 -0.40
CA THR A 45 -8.08 -1.46 -1.61
C THR A 45 -7.78 0.01 -1.34
N ASN A 46 -7.45 0.78 -2.37
CA ASN A 46 -7.03 2.18 -2.24
C ASN A 46 -8.01 3.09 -1.47
N MET A 47 -9.29 2.78 -1.51
CA MET A 47 -10.35 3.58 -0.85
C MET A 47 -10.66 3.11 0.57
N ALA A 48 -10.25 1.90 0.95
CA ALA A 48 -10.53 1.34 2.25
C ALA A 48 -9.76 2.08 3.36
N GLY A 49 -10.41 2.33 4.48
CA GLY A 49 -9.84 3.04 5.62
C GLY A 49 -9.54 4.52 5.37
N ARG A 50 -10.14 5.14 4.34
CA ARG A 50 -9.95 6.56 4.06
C ARG A 50 -10.47 7.42 5.23
N GLY A 51 -9.66 8.38 5.68
CA GLY A 51 -10.01 9.27 6.79
C GLY A 51 -9.72 8.69 8.18
N THR A 52 -9.33 7.41 8.29
CA THR A 52 -8.98 6.79 9.56
C THR A 52 -7.47 6.73 9.72
N ASP A 53 -6.99 7.07 10.91
CA ASP A 53 -5.57 7.04 11.26
C ASP A 53 -5.15 5.65 11.75
N ILE A 54 -4.01 5.15 11.25
CA ILE A 54 -3.44 3.88 11.70
C ILE A 54 -2.48 4.19 12.85
N LYS A 55 -2.88 3.84 14.08
CA LYS A 55 -2.08 4.06 15.28
C LYS A 55 -1.06 2.93 15.45
N LEU A 56 0.22 3.29 15.56
CA LEU A 56 1.29 2.32 15.78
C LEU A 56 1.13 1.62 17.13
N GLY A 57 1.31 0.32 17.17
CA GLY A 57 1.16 -0.50 18.37
C GLY A 57 -0.27 -0.95 18.66
N GLY A 58 -1.26 -0.45 17.93
CA GLY A 58 -2.69 -0.72 18.12
C GLY A 58 -3.47 0.53 18.56
N ASN A 59 -4.77 0.41 18.68
CA ASN A 59 -5.64 1.51 19.08
C ASN A 59 -6.21 1.28 20.47
N LYS A 60 -5.67 1.99 21.46
CA LYS A 60 -6.10 1.93 22.88
C LYS A 60 -7.56 2.31 23.12
N ASP A 61 -8.13 3.10 22.21
CA ASP A 61 -9.51 3.57 22.30
C ASP A 61 -10.51 2.57 21.70
N PHE A 62 -9.98 1.51 21.08
CA PHE A 62 -10.79 0.49 20.42
C PHE A 62 -11.14 -0.64 21.41
N ILE A 63 -12.38 -1.11 21.35
CA ILE A 63 -12.89 -2.18 22.21
C ILE A 63 -12.97 -3.45 21.37
N TYR A 64 -12.14 -4.47 21.67
CA TYR A 64 -12.18 -5.80 21.08
C TYR A 64 -13.01 -6.72 21.96
N ASP A 65 -14.07 -7.31 21.44
CA ASP A 65 -14.93 -8.26 22.17
C ASP A 65 -15.31 -7.79 23.57
N GLY A 66 -15.63 -6.49 23.71
CA GLY A 66 -15.99 -5.89 24.99
C GLY A 66 -14.81 -5.59 25.93
N LYS A 67 -13.56 -5.81 25.51
CA LYS A 67 -12.37 -5.52 26.30
C LYS A 67 -11.54 -4.41 25.65
N LYS A 68 -11.13 -3.41 26.45
CA LYS A 68 -10.11 -2.43 26.03
C LYS A 68 -8.74 -3.09 26.08
N GLU A 69 -7.88 -2.78 25.11
CA GLU A 69 -6.46 -3.13 25.19
C GLU A 69 -5.81 -2.40 26.38
N ASN A 70 -4.84 -3.07 27.01
CA ASN A 70 -4.08 -2.47 28.09
C ASN A 70 -3.21 -1.32 27.54
N GLU A 71 -3.41 -0.11 28.06
CA GLU A 71 -2.71 1.10 27.59
C GLU A 71 -1.18 0.98 27.68
N GLU A 72 -0.67 0.33 28.74
CA GLU A 72 0.77 0.11 28.90
C GLU A 72 1.32 -0.83 27.84
N GLU A 73 0.56 -1.86 27.49
CA GLU A 73 0.94 -2.81 26.46
C GLU A 73 0.93 -2.16 25.07
N VAL A 74 -0.08 -1.36 24.76
CA VAL A 74 -0.15 -0.58 23.51
C VAL A 74 1.05 0.36 23.41
N LYS A 75 1.38 1.11 24.46
CA LYS A 75 2.56 2.00 24.48
C LYS A 75 3.88 1.25 24.30
N LYS A 76 4.00 0.07 24.89
CA LYS A 76 5.18 -0.79 24.73
C LYS A 76 5.31 -1.28 23.28
N ASN A 77 4.20 -1.69 22.68
CA ASN A 77 4.14 -2.16 21.31
C ASN A 77 4.40 -1.00 20.33
N GLU A 78 3.87 0.19 20.57
CA GLU A 78 4.15 1.40 19.80
C GLU A 78 5.65 1.68 19.73
N LYS A 79 6.34 1.68 20.86
CA LYS A 79 7.80 1.88 20.90
C LYS A 79 8.54 0.83 20.07
N LYS A 80 8.14 -0.43 20.17
CA LYS A 80 8.75 -1.50 19.37
C LYS A 80 8.52 -1.31 17.88
N VAL A 81 7.30 -0.98 17.45
CA VAL A 81 6.97 -0.72 16.04
C VAL A 81 7.78 0.47 15.53
N LYS A 82 7.94 1.54 16.31
CA LYS A 82 8.77 2.70 15.93
C LYS A 82 10.24 2.32 15.74
N ILE A 83 10.80 1.50 16.63
CA ILE A 83 12.19 1.00 16.52
C ILE A 83 12.36 0.15 15.24
N LEU A 84 11.34 -0.62 14.86
CA LEU A 84 11.33 -1.44 13.65
C LEU A 84 11.13 -0.63 12.35
N GLY A 85 10.92 0.68 12.43
CA GLY A 85 10.77 1.55 11.27
C GLY A 85 9.34 2.00 10.98
N GLY A 86 8.40 1.71 11.87
CA GLY A 86 7.00 2.15 11.78
C GLY A 86 6.17 1.39 10.76
N LEU A 87 5.15 2.05 10.21
CA LEU A 87 4.27 1.47 9.22
C LEU A 87 4.96 1.39 7.85
N PHE A 88 5.01 0.21 7.28
CA PHE A 88 5.53 -0.04 5.95
C PHE A 88 4.37 -0.21 4.96
N ILE A 89 4.29 0.65 3.97
CA ILE A 89 3.25 0.63 2.95
C ILE A 89 3.80 0.08 1.64
N ILE A 90 3.12 -0.92 1.09
CA ILE A 90 3.43 -1.51 -0.20
C ILE A 90 2.28 -1.18 -1.16
N GLY A 91 2.54 -0.35 -2.15
CA GLY A 91 1.65 -0.16 -3.28
C GLY A 91 1.95 -1.19 -4.36
N THR A 92 0.95 -1.92 -4.80
CA THR A 92 1.09 -2.97 -5.85
C THR A 92 0.84 -2.45 -7.25
N GLU A 93 0.53 -1.17 -7.39
CA GLU A 93 0.33 -0.43 -8.64
C GLU A 93 0.35 1.07 -8.36
N ARG A 94 0.46 1.87 -9.40
CA ARG A 94 0.26 3.33 -9.33
C ARG A 94 -1.16 3.65 -9.79
N HIS A 95 -1.74 4.67 -9.19
CA HIS A 95 -3.06 5.16 -9.58
C HIS A 95 -2.96 6.17 -10.72
N GLU A 96 -4.08 6.43 -11.36
CA GLU A 96 -4.19 7.45 -12.41
C GLU A 96 -3.86 8.87 -11.90
N SER A 97 -4.06 9.12 -10.61
CA SER A 97 -3.77 10.41 -9.98
C SER A 97 -2.67 10.30 -8.92
N ARG A 98 -1.67 11.17 -9.00
CA ARG A 98 -0.63 11.32 -7.98
C ARG A 98 -1.19 11.66 -6.61
N ARG A 99 -2.33 12.35 -6.57
CA ARG A 99 -3.00 12.68 -5.31
C ARG A 99 -3.38 11.42 -4.54
N ILE A 100 -3.89 10.39 -5.22
CA ILE A 100 -4.25 9.11 -4.61
C ILE A 100 -3.01 8.39 -4.10
N ASP A 101 -1.94 8.33 -4.88
CA ASP A 101 -0.67 7.75 -4.45
C ASP A 101 -0.10 8.47 -3.21
N ASN A 102 -0.17 9.80 -3.19
CA ASN A 102 0.29 10.60 -2.06
C ASN A 102 -0.60 10.41 -0.82
N GLN A 103 -1.90 10.21 -0.98
CA GLN A 103 -2.78 9.85 0.14
C GLN A 103 -2.41 8.50 0.73
N LEU A 104 -2.01 7.52 -0.10
CA LEU A 104 -1.52 6.24 0.37
C LEU A 104 -0.19 6.39 1.10
N ARG A 105 0.78 7.11 0.51
CA ARG A 105 2.07 7.42 1.18
C ARG A 105 1.88 8.12 2.51
N GLY A 106 0.96 9.08 2.55
CA GLY A 106 0.66 9.86 3.76
C GLY A 106 -0.03 9.10 4.89
N ARG A 107 -0.28 7.80 4.75
CA ARG A 107 -0.70 6.93 5.86
C ARG A 107 0.47 6.48 6.72
N SER A 108 1.68 6.49 6.19
CA SER A 108 2.93 6.18 6.89
C SER A 108 3.65 7.47 7.27
N GLY A 109 4.47 7.43 8.32
CA GLY A 109 5.28 8.57 8.75
C GLY A 109 4.48 9.74 9.31
N ARG A 110 3.31 9.48 9.92
CA ARG A 110 2.45 10.52 10.49
C ARG A 110 2.98 11.04 11.82
N GLN A 111 2.74 12.31 12.08
CA GLN A 111 3.03 12.98 13.37
C GLN A 111 4.50 12.82 13.83
N GLY A 112 5.43 12.69 12.88
CA GLY A 112 6.86 12.47 13.17
C GLY A 112 7.24 11.02 13.44
N ASP A 113 6.32 10.08 13.31
CA ASP A 113 6.62 8.66 13.41
C ASP A 113 7.46 8.17 12.22
N PRO A 114 8.33 7.18 12.41
CA PRO A 114 9.01 6.54 11.31
C PRO A 114 8.02 5.80 10.41
N GLY A 115 8.37 5.67 9.14
CA GLY A 115 7.55 4.93 8.19
C GLY A 115 8.19 4.85 6.82
N ASN A 116 7.80 3.86 6.05
CA ASN A 116 8.32 3.62 4.72
C ASN A 116 7.19 3.34 3.73
N THR A 117 7.43 3.70 2.48
CA THR A 117 6.49 3.41 1.39
C THR A 117 7.25 3.00 0.14
N ILE A 118 6.86 1.88 -0.45
CA ILE A 118 7.39 1.40 -1.74
C ILE A 118 6.23 1.09 -2.68
N PHE A 119 6.45 1.35 -3.97
CA PHE A 119 5.52 0.94 -5.03
C PHE A 119 6.19 -0.07 -5.94
N PHE A 120 5.57 -1.24 -6.07
CA PHE A 120 5.90 -2.21 -7.10
C PHE A 120 5.00 -1.97 -8.31
N ILE A 121 5.58 -1.82 -9.47
CA ILE A 121 4.90 -1.44 -10.70
C ILE A 121 5.14 -2.54 -11.73
N SER A 122 4.08 -2.94 -12.41
CA SER A 122 4.18 -3.82 -13.56
C SER A 122 4.06 -2.99 -14.85
N LEU A 123 4.82 -3.37 -15.86
CA LEU A 123 4.64 -2.81 -17.21
C LEU A 123 3.29 -3.18 -17.84
N GLN A 124 2.63 -4.19 -17.26
CA GLN A 124 1.28 -4.59 -17.64
C GLN A 124 0.19 -3.81 -16.89
N ASP A 125 0.55 -2.94 -15.95
CA ASP A 125 -0.42 -2.08 -15.28
C ASP A 125 -1.10 -1.14 -16.26
N GLU A 126 -2.38 -0.86 -16.02
CA GLU A 126 -3.23 -0.10 -16.94
C GLU A 126 -2.62 1.26 -17.29
N LEU A 127 -2.07 1.97 -16.31
CA LEU A 127 -1.39 3.24 -16.50
C LEU A 127 -0.22 3.13 -17.50
N MET A 128 0.55 2.05 -17.45
CA MET A 128 1.65 1.81 -18.35
C MET A 128 1.16 1.44 -19.75
N ARG A 129 0.11 0.65 -19.85
CA ARG A 129 -0.49 0.25 -21.12
C ARG A 129 -1.08 1.44 -21.88
N ILE A 130 -1.75 2.36 -21.18
CA ILE A 130 -2.40 3.52 -21.81
C ILE A 130 -1.37 4.50 -22.40
N PHE A 131 -0.22 4.69 -21.75
CA PHE A 131 0.72 5.76 -22.11
C PHE A 131 2.15 5.31 -22.42
N GLY A 132 2.45 4.04 -22.27
CA GLY A 132 3.80 3.51 -22.39
C GLY A 132 4.02 2.49 -23.51
N GLY A 133 2.97 1.91 -24.01
CA GLY A 133 2.90 0.80 -24.98
C GLY A 133 4.16 0.50 -25.79
N ASP A 134 4.16 0.85 -27.06
CA ASP A 134 5.22 0.48 -28.02
C ASP A 134 6.60 1.05 -27.67
N SER A 135 6.64 2.18 -26.96
CA SER A 135 7.88 2.86 -26.59
C SER A 135 8.62 2.16 -25.45
N ILE A 136 7.88 1.51 -24.56
CA ILE A 136 8.45 0.78 -23.40
C ILE A 136 8.94 -0.59 -23.83
N ASP A 137 8.17 -1.30 -24.63
CA ASP A 137 8.55 -2.64 -25.12
C ASP A 137 9.84 -2.59 -25.96
N GLY A 138 9.95 -1.61 -26.85
CA GLY A 138 11.17 -1.39 -27.64
C GLY A 138 12.40 -1.05 -26.78
N MET A 139 12.21 -0.43 -25.62
CA MET A 139 13.28 -0.05 -24.72
C MET A 139 13.70 -1.18 -23.79
N LEU A 140 12.75 -2.00 -23.35
CA LEU A 140 13.02 -3.23 -22.59
C LEU A 140 13.83 -4.23 -23.39
N GLN A 141 13.49 -4.41 -24.67
CA GLN A 141 14.25 -5.24 -25.58
C GLN A 141 15.69 -4.73 -25.76
N LYS A 142 15.90 -3.42 -25.83
CA LYS A 142 17.24 -2.81 -25.90
C LYS A 142 18.06 -2.95 -24.60
N LEU A 143 17.39 -3.03 -23.44
CA LEU A 143 18.05 -3.24 -22.16
C LEU A 143 18.35 -4.72 -21.88
N GLY A 144 17.93 -5.63 -22.76
CA GLY A 144 18.19 -7.06 -22.62
C GLY A 144 17.54 -7.73 -21.40
N LEU A 145 16.44 -7.15 -20.93
CA LEU A 145 15.73 -7.61 -19.73
C LEU A 145 14.89 -8.84 -20.03
N LYS A 146 14.99 -9.83 -19.14
CA LYS A 146 14.17 -11.04 -19.23
C LYS A 146 12.82 -10.82 -18.56
N GLU A 147 11.83 -11.58 -18.98
CA GLU A 147 10.53 -11.64 -18.30
C GLU A 147 10.72 -11.95 -16.81
N ASN A 148 10.01 -11.20 -15.94
CA ASN A 148 10.08 -11.29 -14.48
C ASN A 148 11.36 -10.75 -13.80
N GLU A 149 12.19 -9.98 -14.47
CA GLU A 149 13.25 -9.23 -13.81
C GLU A 149 12.72 -7.92 -13.22
N SER A 150 13.17 -7.61 -11.99
CA SER A 150 12.89 -6.32 -11.35
C SER A 150 13.85 -5.26 -11.88
N ILE A 151 13.29 -4.14 -12.31
CA ILE A 151 14.06 -3.01 -12.84
C ILE A 151 13.94 -1.84 -11.88
N ASP A 152 15.06 -1.43 -11.31
CA ASP A 152 15.14 -0.16 -10.58
C ASP A 152 15.96 0.83 -11.40
N HIS A 153 15.27 1.62 -12.22
CA HIS A 153 15.93 2.61 -13.05
C HIS A 153 15.18 3.95 -13.01
N PRO A 154 15.88 5.07 -12.78
CA PRO A 154 15.26 6.41 -12.68
C PRO A 154 14.39 6.81 -13.87
N TRP A 155 14.69 6.27 -15.04
CA TRP A 155 13.91 6.52 -16.24
C TRP A 155 12.48 5.96 -16.15
N ILE A 156 12.30 4.77 -15.55
CA ILE A 156 10.98 4.16 -15.37
C ILE A 156 10.11 5.06 -14.51
N ASN A 157 10.67 5.61 -13.43
CA ASN A 157 9.98 6.57 -12.58
C ASN A 157 9.54 7.82 -13.36
N LYS A 158 10.41 8.35 -14.22
CA LYS A 158 10.07 9.51 -15.08
C LYS A 158 9.00 9.16 -16.12
N ALA A 159 9.04 7.97 -16.71
CA ALA A 159 8.02 7.52 -17.66
C ALA A 159 6.66 7.41 -16.97
N MET A 160 6.63 6.85 -15.77
CA MET A 160 5.43 6.73 -14.94
C MET A 160 4.84 8.10 -14.57
N GLU A 161 5.68 9.03 -14.13
CA GLU A 161 5.23 10.40 -13.80
C GLU A 161 4.62 11.11 -15.03
N ARG A 162 5.23 10.91 -16.21
CA ARG A 162 4.68 11.48 -17.46
C ARG A 162 3.34 10.83 -17.82
N ALA A 163 3.22 9.52 -17.64
CA ALA A 163 1.97 8.81 -17.85
C ALA A 163 0.87 9.34 -16.94
N GLN A 164 1.14 9.46 -15.63
CA GLN A 164 0.18 10.03 -14.68
C GLN A 164 -0.24 11.45 -15.05
N LYS A 165 0.70 12.33 -15.42
CA LYS A 165 0.38 13.70 -15.83
C LYS A 165 -0.54 13.75 -17.04
N LYS A 166 -0.35 12.85 -18.02
CA LYS A 166 -1.21 12.79 -19.20
C LYS A 166 -2.62 12.33 -18.87
N VAL A 167 -2.76 11.33 -17.96
CA VAL A 167 -4.07 10.89 -17.49
C VAL A 167 -4.76 11.97 -16.68
N GLU A 168 -4.05 12.59 -15.75
CA GLU A 168 -4.58 13.69 -14.97
C GLU A 168 -5.11 14.81 -15.88
N ALA A 169 -4.35 15.21 -16.89
CA ALA A 169 -4.77 16.25 -17.83
C ALA A 169 -6.05 15.85 -18.59
N ARG A 170 -6.13 14.60 -19.06
CA ARG A 170 -7.32 14.10 -19.79
C ARG A 170 -8.57 14.01 -18.94
N ASN A 171 -8.44 13.77 -17.63
CA ASN A 171 -9.57 13.70 -16.72
C ASN A 171 -10.05 15.07 -16.23
N PHE A 172 -9.30 16.15 -16.54
CA PHE A 172 -9.69 17.55 -16.25
C PHE A 172 -10.41 18.24 -17.41
N ASP A 173 -10.34 17.71 -18.62
CA ASP A 173 -11.07 18.15 -19.81
C ASP A 173 -12.46 17.42 -19.90
#